data_4bc14a7d8f9787e2a783616b1fc0d0d3
#
_entry.id   4bc14a7d8f9787e2a783616b1fc0d0d3
#
_cell.length_a   1.000
_cell.length_b   1.000
_cell.length_c   1.000
_cell.angle_alpha   90.00
_cell.angle_beta   90.00
_cell.angle_gamma   90.00
#
_symmetry.space_group_name_H-M   'P 1'
#
loop_
_entity.id
_entity.type
_entity.pdbx_description
1 polymer ?
#
loop_
_entity_poly.entity_id
_entity_poly.type
_entity_poly.pdbx_seq_one_letter_code
_entity_poly.pdbx_strand_id
1 'polypeptide(L)'
;MTIQTPSSDDAGAASGTRMPTFFVPHGAGPCFFMDWNPADTWDGMAAFLKGIASTLPQVPRAIVLVSGHWLEPEFRVTGHAAPPLIYDYGGFPPHTYELTYPAPGEPALAGRIAALLGEAGARTQVDPQRGFDHGVFIPLKLMFPRAEVPVVQLSLRRDMDPAAHIQIGRALTALRDEGVLIVGSGMSFHNMRGYGDARYTPLSAQFDQWLTDAVASDPARREALLTDWTSAPHARDSHPPGGEEHLLPLMVVAGAAGDSQGRKVYSEVVMKTTLSAFRFG
;
A
#
# COMPACT_ATOMS: atom_id res chain seq x y z
N MET A 1 29.80 57.11 -3.05
CA MET A 1 29.41 56.15 -4.08
C MET A 1 29.55 54.74 -3.43
N THR A 2 28.46 54.26 -2.81
CA THR A 2 28.45 53.04 -2.01
C THR A 2 27.82 51.96 -2.86
N ILE A 3 28.58 50.92 -3.18
CA ILE A 3 28.15 49.76 -3.97
C ILE A 3 27.44 48.82 -3.01
N GLN A 4 26.12 48.65 -3.19
CA GLN A 4 25.33 47.60 -2.54
C GLN A 4 25.49 46.32 -3.34
N THR A 5 26.00 45.26 -2.66
CA THR A 5 25.96 43.88 -3.15
C THR A 5 24.55 43.30 -2.94
N PRO A 6 23.97 42.57 -3.90
CA PRO A 6 22.69 41.92 -3.72
C PRO A 6 22.91 40.65 -2.87
N SER A 7 22.07 40.48 -1.84
CA SER A 7 22.00 39.27 -1.03
C SER A 7 21.42 38.11 -1.86
N SER A 8 22.15 37.04 -1.96
CA SER A 8 21.73 35.75 -2.51
C SER A 8 21.02 34.92 -1.43
N ASP A 9 19.74 35.10 -1.26
CA ASP A 9 18.88 34.19 -0.50
C ASP A 9 17.54 34.09 -1.20
N ASP A 10 17.49 33.31 -2.27
CA ASP A 10 16.25 32.79 -2.80
C ASP A 10 16.54 31.37 -3.39
N ALA A 11 16.85 30.44 -2.49
CA ALA A 11 16.76 29.03 -2.82
C ALA A 11 15.27 28.68 -2.85
N GLY A 12 14.62 29.03 -3.95
CA GLY A 12 13.26 28.61 -4.24
C GLY A 12 13.16 27.07 -4.12
N ALA A 13 12.54 26.60 -3.06
CA ALA A 13 12.12 25.21 -2.94
C ALA A 13 11.28 24.93 -4.18
N ALA A 14 11.81 24.12 -5.10
CA ALA A 14 11.05 23.58 -6.20
C ALA A 14 9.83 22.88 -5.60
N SER A 15 8.63 23.44 -5.79
CA SER A 15 7.39 22.81 -5.39
C SER A 15 7.22 21.56 -6.25
N GLY A 16 7.84 20.47 -5.81
CA GLY A 16 7.68 19.16 -6.41
C GLY A 16 6.19 18.80 -6.39
N THR A 17 5.68 18.27 -7.48
CA THR A 17 4.28 17.83 -7.52
C THR A 17 4.09 16.72 -6.49
N ARG A 18 3.12 16.92 -5.55
CA ARG A 18 2.82 15.96 -4.48
C ARG A 18 2.55 14.57 -5.03
N MET A 19 3.19 13.55 -4.47
CA MET A 19 2.96 12.16 -4.87
C MET A 19 1.57 11.70 -4.45
N PRO A 20 0.86 10.92 -5.30
CA PRO A 20 -0.38 10.26 -4.89
C PRO A 20 -0.11 9.17 -3.85
N THR A 21 -1.18 8.65 -3.22
CA THR A 21 -1.12 7.39 -2.49
C THR A 21 -1.98 6.34 -3.18
N PHE A 22 -1.59 5.07 -3.08
CA PHE A 22 -2.31 3.96 -3.69
C PHE A 22 -2.59 2.85 -2.69
N PHE A 23 -3.81 2.29 -2.76
CA PHE A 23 -4.08 0.95 -2.28
C PHE A 23 -4.16 0.03 -3.50
N VAL A 24 -3.35 -1.03 -3.50
CA VAL A 24 -3.26 -1.97 -4.62
C VAL A 24 -3.47 -3.41 -4.17
N PRO A 25 -4.15 -4.24 -4.96
CA PRO A 25 -4.18 -5.68 -4.74
C PRO A 25 -2.83 -6.29 -5.15
N HIS A 26 -2.30 -7.20 -4.31
CA HIS A 26 -1.05 -7.90 -4.60
C HIS A 26 -1.27 -9.31 -5.18
N GLY A 27 -2.53 -9.74 -5.31
CA GLY A 27 -2.87 -11.05 -5.86
C GLY A 27 -2.74 -12.19 -4.84
N ALA A 28 -2.55 -13.40 -5.33
CA ALA A 28 -2.42 -14.61 -4.53
C ALA A 28 -0.98 -15.14 -4.57
N GLY A 29 -0.14 -14.74 -3.61
CA GLY A 29 1.27 -15.09 -3.61
C GLY A 29 1.97 -14.69 -4.92
N PRO A 30 2.73 -15.59 -5.58
CA PRO A 30 3.46 -15.29 -6.82
C PRO A 30 2.59 -15.37 -8.08
N CYS A 31 1.28 -15.14 -8.00
CA CYS A 31 0.29 -15.44 -9.03
C CYS A 31 0.61 -14.88 -10.43
N PHE A 32 1.29 -13.75 -10.52
CA PHE A 32 1.65 -13.12 -11.80
C PHE A 32 2.87 -13.77 -12.48
N PHE A 33 3.54 -14.69 -11.81
CA PHE A 33 4.80 -15.30 -12.25
C PHE A 33 4.70 -16.82 -12.36
N MET A 34 3.51 -17.34 -12.58
CA MET A 34 3.23 -18.75 -12.77
C MET A 34 2.01 -18.96 -13.66
N ASP A 35 1.84 -20.18 -14.16
CA ASP A 35 0.68 -20.55 -14.97
C ASP A 35 -0.58 -20.69 -14.11
N TRP A 36 -1.69 -20.21 -14.64
CA TRP A 36 -3.02 -20.31 -14.02
C TRP A 36 -4.02 -20.99 -14.96
N ASN A 37 -5.12 -21.44 -14.41
CA ASN A 37 -6.25 -21.97 -15.17
C ASN A 37 -7.56 -21.32 -14.64
N PRO A 38 -8.22 -20.44 -15.41
CA PRO A 38 -7.85 -19.95 -16.74
C PRO A 38 -6.52 -19.18 -16.76
N ALA A 39 -5.83 -19.16 -17.90
CA ALA A 39 -4.50 -18.56 -18.03
C ALA A 39 -4.51 -17.04 -17.82
N ASP A 40 -5.61 -16.38 -18.16
CA ASP A 40 -5.82 -14.93 -18.05
C ASP A 40 -6.32 -14.42 -16.69
N THR A 41 -6.41 -15.31 -15.69
CA THR A 41 -7.01 -15.02 -14.37
C THR A 41 -6.49 -13.73 -13.72
N TRP A 42 -5.22 -13.41 -13.91
CA TRP A 42 -4.54 -12.27 -13.28
C TRP A 42 -4.07 -11.20 -14.27
N ASP A 43 -4.37 -11.34 -15.57
CA ASP A 43 -3.83 -10.46 -16.61
C ASP A 43 -4.28 -9.00 -16.45
N GLY A 44 -5.54 -8.77 -16.13
CA GLY A 44 -6.07 -7.42 -15.90
C GLY A 44 -5.40 -6.73 -14.72
N MET A 45 -5.24 -7.44 -13.59
CA MET A 45 -4.53 -6.92 -12.42
C MET A 45 -3.04 -6.66 -12.71
N ALA A 46 -2.37 -7.58 -13.41
CA ALA A 46 -0.98 -7.40 -13.82
C ALA A 46 -0.81 -6.18 -14.74
N ALA A 47 -1.71 -5.99 -15.71
CA ALA A 47 -1.69 -4.83 -16.60
C ALA A 47 -1.90 -3.52 -15.83
N PHE A 48 -2.84 -3.49 -14.88
CA PHE A 48 -3.06 -2.35 -14.00
C PHE A 48 -1.80 -2.00 -13.20
N LEU A 49 -1.18 -2.97 -12.51
CA LEU A 49 0.03 -2.76 -11.72
C LEU A 49 1.19 -2.24 -12.58
N LYS A 50 1.42 -2.82 -13.76
CA LYS A 50 2.44 -2.35 -14.72
C LYS A 50 2.20 -0.91 -15.18
N GLY A 51 0.95 -0.48 -15.24
CA GLY A 51 0.56 0.87 -15.66
C GLY A 51 0.80 1.96 -14.62
N ILE A 52 0.91 1.63 -13.33
CA ILE A 52 0.93 2.64 -12.24
C ILE A 52 2.07 3.64 -12.40
N ALA A 53 3.29 3.19 -12.68
CA ALA A 53 4.45 4.07 -12.78
C ALA A 53 4.27 5.19 -13.81
N SER A 54 3.58 4.94 -14.93
CA SER A 54 3.31 5.93 -15.98
C SER A 54 2.27 6.99 -15.58
N THR A 55 1.51 6.75 -14.52
CA THR A 55 0.50 7.69 -14.01
C THR A 55 1.04 8.64 -12.95
N LEU A 56 2.28 8.43 -12.51
CA LEU A 56 2.91 9.25 -11.48
C LEU A 56 3.42 10.57 -12.08
N PRO A 57 3.39 11.67 -11.31
CA PRO A 57 3.86 12.97 -11.77
C PRO A 57 5.38 13.00 -12.00
N GLN A 58 6.11 12.11 -11.33
CA GLN A 58 7.56 11.95 -11.43
C GLN A 58 7.97 10.55 -10.94
N VAL A 59 9.21 10.15 -11.19
CA VAL A 59 9.79 8.94 -10.59
C VAL A 59 9.87 9.15 -9.07
N PRO A 60 9.36 8.23 -8.25
CA PRO A 60 9.46 8.36 -6.80
C PRO A 60 10.93 8.39 -6.33
N ARG A 61 11.23 9.26 -5.36
CA ARG A 61 12.52 9.25 -4.67
C ARG A 61 12.70 7.98 -3.81
N ALA A 62 11.60 7.52 -3.21
CA ALA A 62 11.50 6.27 -2.46
C ALA A 62 10.03 5.83 -2.40
N ILE A 63 9.82 4.58 -2.01
CA ILE A 63 8.49 4.00 -1.78
C ILE A 63 8.38 3.61 -0.32
N VAL A 64 7.34 4.07 0.37
CA VAL A 64 6.88 3.49 1.64
C VAL A 64 5.74 2.55 1.33
N LEU A 65 5.91 1.26 1.64
CA LEU A 65 4.90 0.25 1.37
C LEU A 65 4.44 -0.42 2.67
N VAL A 66 3.12 -0.48 2.83
CA VAL A 66 2.46 -1.19 3.94
C VAL A 66 1.86 -2.47 3.39
N SER A 67 2.32 -3.63 3.88
CA SER A 67 1.85 -4.95 3.43
C SER A 67 0.92 -5.58 4.45
N GLY A 68 -0.13 -6.28 3.98
CA GLY A 68 -0.97 -7.14 4.81
C GLY A 68 -0.23 -8.30 5.50
N HIS A 69 1.02 -8.59 5.07
CA HIS A 69 1.80 -9.76 5.53
C HIS A 69 2.78 -9.46 6.67
N TRP A 70 2.77 -8.26 7.23
CA TRP A 70 3.63 -7.93 8.37
C TRP A 70 2.83 -7.32 9.52
N LEU A 71 2.49 -8.16 10.51
CA LEU A 71 1.77 -7.75 11.73
C LEU A 71 2.69 -7.82 12.95
N GLU A 72 2.80 -6.72 13.68
CA GLU A 72 3.62 -6.59 14.87
C GLU A 72 2.79 -6.05 16.07
N PRO A 73 3.21 -6.28 17.31
CA PRO A 73 2.53 -5.70 18.47
C PRO A 73 2.56 -4.16 18.49
N GLU A 74 3.66 -3.58 18.01
CA GLU A 74 3.88 -2.15 17.78
C GLU A 74 4.33 -1.95 16.33
N PHE A 75 4.19 -0.75 15.79
CA PHE A 75 4.63 -0.50 14.41
C PHE A 75 6.13 -0.71 14.26
N ARG A 76 6.55 -1.28 13.13
CA ARG A 76 7.94 -1.46 12.74
C ARG A 76 8.18 -1.01 11.32
N VAL A 77 9.42 -0.59 11.07
CA VAL A 77 9.88 -0.11 9.75
C VAL A 77 11.13 -0.87 9.37
N THR A 78 11.24 -1.36 8.15
CA THR A 78 12.48 -1.99 7.67
C THR A 78 13.61 -0.99 7.57
N GLY A 79 14.75 -1.29 8.21
CA GLY A 79 15.96 -0.44 8.22
C GLY A 79 17.17 -1.05 7.53
N HIS A 80 17.04 -2.19 6.88
CA HIS A 80 18.14 -2.85 6.15
C HIS A 80 18.42 -2.12 4.83
N ALA A 81 19.70 -1.83 4.52
CA ALA A 81 20.08 -1.12 3.29
C ALA A 81 19.91 -1.97 2.01
N ALA A 82 19.98 -3.29 2.12
CA ALA A 82 19.76 -4.24 1.02
C ALA A 82 18.87 -5.40 1.53
N PRO A 83 17.55 -5.18 1.72
CA PRO A 83 16.66 -6.15 2.35
C PRO A 83 16.57 -7.44 1.53
N PRO A 84 16.69 -8.62 2.15
CA PRO A 84 16.44 -9.88 1.47
C PRO A 84 14.93 -10.05 1.17
N LEU A 85 14.58 -11.00 0.29
CA LEU A 85 13.18 -11.37 0.10
C LEU A 85 12.75 -12.44 1.10
N ILE A 86 11.50 -12.37 1.52
CA ILE A 86 10.82 -13.35 2.36
C ILE A 86 9.74 -14.00 1.51
N TYR A 87 9.95 -15.27 1.16
CA TYR A 87 8.96 -16.06 0.42
C TYR A 87 7.96 -16.66 1.44
N ASP A 88 7.06 -15.80 1.93
CA ASP A 88 6.06 -16.10 2.97
C ASP A 88 4.80 -16.78 2.41
N TYR A 89 4.94 -17.46 1.29
CA TYR A 89 3.92 -18.27 0.64
C TYR A 89 4.39 -19.73 0.52
N GLY A 90 3.46 -20.66 0.31
CA GLY A 90 3.78 -22.08 0.21
C GLY A 90 2.90 -22.82 -0.80
N GLY A 91 3.40 -23.97 -1.28
CA GLY A 91 2.64 -24.82 -2.21
C GLY A 91 2.64 -24.35 -3.67
N PHE A 92 3.48 -23.40 -4.02
CA PHE A 92 3.63 -22.88 -5.39
C PHE A 92 4.78 -23.57 -6.15
N PRO A 93 4.85 -23.45 -7.49
CA PRO A 93 5.91 -24.04 -8.31
C PRO A 93 7.31 -23.58 -7.87
N PRO A 94 8.34 -24.46 -7.94
CA PRO A 94 9.70 -24.16 -7.44
C PRO A 94 10.31 -22.86 -7.99
N HIS A 95 10.12 -22.55 -9.26
CA HIS A 95 10.67 -21.33 -9.89
C HIS A 95 10.13 -20.03 -9.25
N THR A 96 9.00 -20.05 -8.57
CA THR A 96 8.45 -18.87 -7.89
C THR A 96 9.24 -18.50 -6.64
N TYR A 97 10.02 -19.43 -6.07
CA TYR A 97 10.93 -19.19 -4.95
C TYR A 97 12.32 -18.71 -5.40
N GLU A 98 12.51 -18.56 -6.71
CA GLU A 98 13.72 -18.01 -7.33
C GLU A 98 13.52 -16.58 -7.85
N LEU A 99 12.34 -16.00 -7.63
CA LEU A 99 12.04 -14.62 -7.99
C LEU A 99 13.00 -13.68 -7.26
N THR A 100 13.49 -12.67 -7.95
CA THR A 100 14.38 -11.65 -7.39
C THR A 100 13.76 -10.27 -7.53
N TYR A 101 13.98 -9.42 -6.53
CA TYR A 101 13.64 -8.00 -6.56
C TYR A 101 14.65 -7.23 -5.70
N PRO A 102 15.84 -6.89 -6.22
CA PRO A 102 16.95 -6.34 -5.46
C PRO A 102 16.82 -4.82 -5.24
N ALA A 103 15.62 -4.35 -4.87
CA ALA A 103 15.43 -2.95 -4.54
C ALA A 103 16.23 -2.59 -3.27
N PRO A 104 16.95 -1.45 -3.26
CA PRO A 104 17.62 -1.00 -2.07
C PRO A 104 16.60 -0.61 -0.99
N GLY A 105 16.99 -0.77 0.28
CA GLY A 105 16.31 -0.12 1.40
C GLY A 105 16.78 1.32 1.57
N GLU A 106 16.11 2.08 2.46
CA GLU A 106 16.46 3.47 2.76
C GLU A 106 16.47 3.70 4.28
N PRO A 107 17.58 3.35 4.97
CA PRO A 107 17.66 3.45 6.43
C PRO A 107 17.42 4.86 6.99
N ALA A 108 17.82 5.90 6.26
CA ALA A 108 17.58 7.28 6.68
C ALA A 108 16.06 7.61 6.66
N LEU A 109 15.35 7.19 5.63
CA LEU A 109 13.89 7.34 5.55
C LEU A 109 13.21 6.49 6.63
N ALA A 110 13.69 5.28 6.91
CA ALA A 110 13.15 4.44 7.97
C ALA A 110 13.24 5.13 9.35
N GLY A 111 14.38 5.73 9.67
CA GLY A 111 14.55 6.53 10.89
C GLY A 111 13.60 7.73 10.94
N ARG A 112 13.43 8.43 9.82
CA ARG A 112 12.48 9.55 9.72
C ARG A 112 11.02 9.10 9.90
N ILE A 113 10.62 8.00 9.29
CA ILE A 113 9.27 7.44 9.48
C ILE A 113 9.06 7.12 10.96
N ALA A 114 10.01 6.44 11.62
CA ALA A 114 9.90 6.13 13.03
C ALA A 114 9.73 7.39 13.90
N ALA A 115 10.45 8.48 13.57
CA ALA A 115 10.31 9.77 14.26
C ALA A 115 8.91 10.38 14.05
N LEU A 116 8.42 10.47 12.79
CA LEU A 116 7.09 10.99 12.47
C LEU A 116 5.96 10.22 13.16
N LEU A 117 6.04 8.89 13.19
CA LEU A 117 5.07 8.06 13.88
C LEU A 117 5.17 8.26 15.41
N GLY A 118 6.37 8.42 15.96
CA GLY A 118 6.60 8.73 17.37
C GLY A 118 5.99 10.07 17.79
N GLU A 119 6.14 11.11 16.98
CA GLU A 119 5.51 12.42 17.17
C GLU A 119 3.97 12.34 17.14
N ALA A 120 3.43 11.42 16.35
CA ALA A 120 2.00 11.11 16.32
C ALA A 120 1.52 10.21 17.48
N GLY A 121 2.41 9.87 18.42
CA GLY A 121 2.11 9.04 19.60
C GLY A 121 2.12 7.54 19.34
N ALA A 122 2.58 7.09 18.17
CA ALA A 122 2.69 5.67 17.83
C ALA A 122 4.11 5.15 18.10
N ARG A 123 4.22 4.18 19.00
CA ARG A 123 5.51 3.49 19.22
C ARG A 123 5.94 2.79 17.94
N THR A 124 7.15 3.08 17.51
CA THR A 124 7.69 2.56 16.26
C THR A 124 9.16 2.19 16.43
N GLN A 125 9.53 1.02 15.92
CA GLN A 125 10.90 0.53 15.95
C GLN A 125 11.41 0.30 14.53
N VAL A 126 12.69 0.63 14.30
CA VAL A 126 13.37 0.26 13.05
C VAL A 126 13.90 -1.16 13.20
N ASP A 127 13.51 -2.04 12.27
CA ASP A 127 13.99 -3.42 12.18
C ASP A 127 15.14 -3.50 11.17
N PRO A 128 16.40 -3.69 11.62
CA PRO A 128 17.55 -3.70 10.72
C PRO A 128 17.74 -5.01 9.95
N GLN A 129 16.91 -6.02 10.18
CA GLN A 129 17.07 -7.36 9.62
C GLN A 129 15.92 -7.81 8.72
N ARG A 130 14.72 -7.25 8.92
CA ARG A 130 13.54 -7.63 8.16
C ARG A 130 13.74 -7.42 6.67
N GLY A 131 13.41 -8.47 5.89
CA GLY A 131 13.33 -8.42 4.43
C GLY A 131 11.94 -8.02 3.93
N PHE A 132 11.74 -8.06 2.61
CA PHE A 132 10.48 -7.76 1.94
C PHE A 132 9.66 -9.04 1.75
N ASP A 133 8.44 -9.08 2.30
CA ASP A 133 7.48 -10.16 2.04
C ASP A 133 6.85 -10.04 0.63
N HIS A 134 6.06 -11.05 0.24
CA HIS A 134 5.50 -11.07 -1.11
C HIS A 134 4.51 -9.93 -1.39
N GLY A 135 3.83 -9.42 -0.37
CA GLY A 135 2.99 -8.23 -0.52
C GLY A 135 3.78 -6.98 -0.90
N VAL A 136 5.11 -6.98 -0.71
CA VAL A 136 6.02 -5.93 -1.18
C VAL A 136 6.56 -6.28 -2.55
N PHE A 137 7.31 -7.39 -2.68
CA PHE A 137 8.12 -7.60 -3.87
C PHE A 137 7.30 -8.06 -5.10
N ILE A 138 6.19 -8.74 -4.93
CA ILE A 138 5.35 -9.20 -6.04
C ILE A 138 4.72 -8.01 -6.80
N PRO A 139 3.95 -7.10 -6.17
CA PRO A 139 3.40 -5.96 -6.89
C PRO A 139 4.47 -4.99 -7.36
N LEU A 140 5.52 -4.72 -6.57
CA LEU A 140 6.57 -3.80 -6.98
C LEU A 140 7.39 -4.31 -8.16
N LYS A 141 7.57 -5.63 -8.30
CA LYS A 141 8.22 -6.22 -9.48
C LYS A 141 7.46 -5.96 -10.79
N LEU A 142 6.13 -5.73 -10.71
CA LEU A 142 5.31 -5.29 -11.85
C LEU A 142 5.34 -3.77 -12.02
N MET A 143 5.20 -3.02 -10.91
CA MET A 143 5.12 -1.56 -10.92
C MET A 143 6.47 -0.90 -11.28
N PHE A 144 7.57 -1.42 -10.73
CA PHE A 144 8.94 -0.90 -10.87
C PHE A 144 9.93 -2.03 -11.15
N PRO A 145 9.88 -2.65 -12.35
CA PRO A 145 10.60 -3.90 -12.65
C PRO A 145 12.14 -3.79 -12.60
N ARG A 146 12.70 -2.57 -12.68
CA ARG A 146 14.16 -2.36 -12.57
C ARG A 146 14.67 -2.35 -11.14
N ALA A 147 13.76 -2.33 -10.14
CA ALA A 147 14.08 -2.33 -8.71
C ALA A 147 15.08 -1.22 -8.28
N GLU A 148 15.04 -0.06 -8.96
CA GLU A 148 15.98 1.06 -8.73
C GLU A 148 15.49 2.03 -7.65
N VAL A 149 14.18 2.06 -7.37
CA VAL A 149 13.60 2.96 -6.38
C VAL A 149 13.76 2.35 -5.00
N PRO A 150 14.35 3.07 -4.02
CA PRO A 150 14.47 2.58 -2.65
C PRO A 150 13.11 2.29 -2.01
N VAL A 151 13.04 1.22 -1.21
CA VAL A 151 11.79 0.76 -0.57
C VAL A 151 11.98 0.66 0.94
N VAL A 152 11.00 1.17 1.67
CA VAL A 152 10.86 0.98 3.11
C VAL A 152 9.50 0.33 3.36
N GLN A 153 9.49 -0.83 4.00
CA GLN A 153 8.26 -1.48 4.40
C GLN A 153 7.87 -1.04 5.82
N LEU A 154 6.60 -0.72 6.02
CA LEU A 154 5.99 -0.42 7.32
C LEU A 154 5.04 -1.56 7.69
N SER A 155 5.12 -2.04 8.93
CA SER A 155 4.22 -3.08 9.44
C SER A 155 2.83 -2.54 9.71
N LEU A 156 1.87 -3.45 9.80
CA LEU A 156 0.60 -3.23 10.48
C LEU A 156 0.75 -3.50 11.98
N ARG A 157 -0.19 -3.01 12.77
CA ARG A 157 -0.31 -3.35 14.19
C ARG A 157 -1.29 -4.50 14.36
N ARG A 158 -0.92 -5.46 15.21
CA ARG A 158 -1.64 -6.75 15.36
C ARG A 158 -3.05 -6.62 15.95
N ASP A 159 -3.35 -5.52 16.63
CA ASP A 159 -4.71 -5.24 17.12
C ASP A 159 -5.68 -4.84 16.01
N MET A 160 -5.14 -4.57 14.79
CA MET A 160 -5.91 -4.26 13.58
C MET A 160 -6.88 -3.07 13.74
N ASP A 161 -6.58 -2.12 14.66
CA ASP A 161 -7.39 -0.92 14.88
C ASP A 161 -7.33 0.02 13.67
N PRO A 162 -8.43 0.23 12.92
CA PRO A 162 -8.44 1.07 11.72
C PRO A 162 -8.07 2.53 12.03
N ALA A 163 -8.52 3.07 13.16
CA ALA A 163 -8.27 4.46 13.54
C ALA A 163 -6.77 4.70 13.76
N ALA A 164 -6.08 3.76 14.43
CA ALA A 164 -4.64 3.84 14.62
C ALA A 164 -3.87 3.80 13.27
N HIS A 165 -4.31 2.98 12.32
CA HIS A 165 -3.69 2.89 11.00
C HIS A 165 -3.95 4.16 10.16
N ILE A 166 -5.12 4.78 10.25
CA ILE A 166 -5.39 6.10 9.64
C ILE A 166 -4.49 7.18 10.27
N GLN A 167 -4.35 7.17 11.60
CA GLN A 167 -3.52 8.13 12.33
C GLN A 167 -2.06 8.09 11.88
N ILE A 168 -1.45 6.91 11.79
CA ILE A 168 -0.06 6.80 11.32
C ILE A 168 0.05 7.20 9.84
N GLY A 169 -0.96 6.90 9.04
CA GLY A 169 -1.03 7.39 7.66
C GLY A 169 -0.92 8.92 7.58
N ARG A 170 -1.67 9.64 8.41
CA ARG A 170 -1.59 11.11 8.49
C ARG A 170 -0.19 11.61 8.82
N ALA A 171 0.51 10.95 9.73
CA ALA A 171 1.88 11.31 10.08
C ALA A 171 2.84 11.23 8.87
N LEU A 172 2.51 10.39 7.87
CA LEU A 172 3.31 10.21 6.66
C LEU A 172 2.97 11.22 5.55
N THR A 173 1.93 12.05 5.70
CA THR A 173 1.43 12.92 4.61
C THR A 173 2.53 13.82 4.03
N ALA A 174 3.40 14.39 4.86
CA ALA A 174 4.48 15.28 4.43
C ALA A 174 5.49 14.61 3.49
N LEU A 175 5.70 13.30 3.61
CA LEU A 175 6.63 12.56 2.75
C LEU A 175 6.22 12.61 1.27
N ARG A 176 4.94 12.78 0.98
CA ARG A 176 4.41 12.90 -0.39
C ARG A 176 4.96 14.14 -1.10
N ASP A 177 5.12 15.25 -0.37
CA ASP A 177 5.68 16.50 -0.90
C ASP A 177 7.20 16.38 -1.14
N GLU A 178 7.83 15.36 -0.53
CA GLU A 178 9.24 15.04 -0.69
C GLU A 178 9.51 14.00 -1.79
N GLY A 179 8.51 13.70 -2.60
CA GLY A 179 8.61 12.73 -3.70
C GLY A 179 8.56 11.26 -3.26
N VAL A 180 8.08 10.97 -2.04
CA VAL A 180 7.90 9.59 -1.57
C VAL A 180 6.52 9.08 -1.95
N LEU A 181 6.47 7.96 -2.65
CA LEU A 181 5.23 7.26 -2.99
C LEU A 181 4.81 6.38 -1.80
N ILE A 182 3.56 6.51 -1.36
CA ILE A 182 2.99 5.68 -0.28
C ILE A 182 2.03 4.67 -0.90
N VAL A 183 2.30 3.38 -0.68
CA VAL A 183 1.54 2.26 -1.24
C VAL A 183 1.04 1.37 -0.11
N GLY A 184 -0.25 1.11 -0.07
CA GLY A 184 -0.87 0.05 0.72
C GLY A 184 -1.06 -1.18 -0.17
N SER A 185 -0.44 -2.28 0.18
CA SER A 185 -0.51 -3.55 -0.53
C SER A 185 -1.37 -4.54 0.25
N GLY A 186 -2.52 -4.86 -0.28
CA GLY A 186 -3.50 -5.73 0.38
C GLY A 186 -4.50 -6.28 -0.63
N MET A 187 -5.72 -6.54 -0.18
CA MET A 187 -6.82 -7.00 -1.03
C MET A 187 -8.12 -6.36 -0.56
N SER A 188 -8.95 -5.81 -1.47
CA SER A 188 -10.26 -5.25 -1.10
C SER A 188 -11.29 -6.33 -0.72
N PHE A 189 -11.04 -7.57 -1.07
CA PHE A 189 -11.71 -8.76 -0.60
C PHE A 189 -10.66 -9.81 -0.25
N HIS A 190 -10.71 -10.37 0.98
CA HIS A 190 -9.76 -11.38 1.45
C HIS A 190 -10.41 -12.43 2.34
N ASN A 191 -11.46 -13.07 1.82
CA ASN A 191 -12.01 -14.28 2.44
C ASN A 191 -11.66 -15.50 1.57
N MET A 192 -10.73 -16.32 2.06
CA MET A 192 -10.23 -17.49 1.33
C MET A 192 -11.33 -18.49 0.97
N ARG A 193 -12.47 -18.48 1.69
CA ARG A 193 -13.64 -19.33 1.37
C ARG A 193 -14.45 -18.80 0.19
N GLY A 194 -14.28 -17.54 -0.16
CA GLY A 194 -15.05 -16.87 -1.22
C GLY A 194 -14.43 -17.03 -2.61
N TYR A 195 -13.13 -17.27 -2.70
CA TYR A 195 -12.47 -17.40 -4.00
C TYR A 195 -12.95 -18.67 -4.73
N GLY A 196 -13.44 -18.47 -5.96
CA GLY A 196 -14.02 -19.53 -6.78
C GLY A 196 -15.50 -19.85 -6.49
N ASP A 197 -16.08 -19.29 -5.44
CA ASP A 197 -17.48 -19.52 -5.07
C ASP A 197 -18.39 -18.38 -5.56
N ALA A 198 -19.27 -18.67 -6.51
CA ALA A 198 -20.20 -17.70 -7.11
C ALA A 198 -21.16 -17.04 -6.10
N ARG A 199 -21.37 -17.65 -4.92
CA ARG A 199 -22.20 -17.04 -3.86
C ARG A 199 -21.60 -15.75 -3.34
N TYR A 200 -20.28 -15.60 -3.39
CA TYR A 200 -19.58 -14.39 -2.95
C TYR A 200 -19.53 -13.28 -4.00
N THR A 201 -19.89 -13.55 -5.25
CA THR A 201 -19.90 -12.54 -6.32
C THR A 201 -20.74 -11.31 -5.94
N PRO A 202 -22.05 -11.44 -5.58
CA PRO A 202 -22.84 -10.28 -5.20
C PRO A 202 -22.41 -9.67 -3.85
N LEU A 203 -21.86 -10.47 -2.92
CA LEU A 203 -21.43 -10.00 -1.60
C LEU A 203 -20.19 -9.10 -1.74
N SER A 204 -19.18 -9.58 -2.47
CA SER A 204 -17.95 -8.81 -2.74
C SER A 204 -18.25 -7.53 -3.55
N ALA A 205 -19.19 -7.58 -4.51
CA ALA A 205 -19.57 -6.41 -5.29
C ALA A 205 -20.25 -5.32 -4.43
N GLN A 206 -21.10 -5.69 -3.46
CA GLN A 206 -21.74 -4.74 -2.55
C GLN A 206 -20.74 -4.10 -1.58
N PHE A 207 -19.80 -4.89 -1.04
CA PHE A 207 -18.73 -4.36 -0.21
C PHE A 207 -17.80 -3.44 -1.00
N ASP A 208 -17.44 -3.82 -2.23
CA ASP A 208 -16.62 -3.02 -3.14
C ASP A 208 -17.28 -1.68 -3.52
N GLN A 209 -18.60 -1.68 -3.75
CA GLN A 209 -19.33 -0.43 -3.99
C GLN A 209 -19.27 0.47 -2.76
N TRP A 210 -19.49 -0.08 -1.57
CA TRP A 210 -19.38 0.68 -0.32
C TRP A 210 -17.98 1.26 -0.13
N LEU A 211 -16.91 0.47 -0.36
CA LEU A 211 -15.53 0.96 -0.32
C LEU A 211 -15.31 2.11 -1.31
N THR A 212 -15.87 1.99 -2.50
CA THR A 212 -15.78 3.03 -3.54
C THR A 212 -16.38 4.34 -3.05
N ASP A 213 -17.57 4.29 -2.46
CA ASP A 213 -18.27 5.45 -1.95
C ASP A 213 -17.57 6.05 -0.73
N ALA A 214 -17.07 5.20 0.17
CA ALA A 214 -16.29 5.62 1.32
C ALA A 214 -14.99 6.34 0.92
N VAL A 215 -14.23 5.77 -0.02
CA VAL A 215 -12.99 6.35 -0.53
C VAL A 215 -13.23 7.69 -1.24
N ALA A 216 -14.32 7.81 -2.01
CA ALA A 216 -14.66 9.02 -2.74
C ALA A 216 -15.26 10.13 -1.88
N SER A 217 -15.60 9.85 -0.62
CA SER A 217 -16.15 10.83 0.32
C SER A 217 -15.12 11.92 0.69
N ASP A 218 -15.62 13.05 1.23
CA ASP A 218 -14.74 14.06 1.85
C ASP A 218 -13.87 13.45 2.97
N PRO A 219 -12.75 14.08 3.34
CA PRO A 219 -11.77 13.48 4.24
C PRO A 219 -12.35 13.05 5.60
N ALA A 220 -13.22 13.86 6.21
CA ALA A 220 -13.78 13.57 7.53
C ALA A 220 -14.77 12.39 7.47
N ARG A 221 -15.64 12.39 6.44
CA ARG A 221 -16.59 11.29 6.22
C ARG A 221 -15.88 10.00 5.82
N ARG A 222 -14.87 10.07 4.95
CA ARG A 222 -14.01 8.93 4.57
C ARG A 222 -13.41 8.27 5.77
N GLU A 223 -12.81 9.06 6.68
CA GLU A 223 -12.24 8.54 7.91
C GLU A 223 -13.26 7.86 8.80
N ALA A 224 -14.41 8.51 9.03
CA ALA A 224 -15.48 7.94 9.85
C ALA A 224 -15.96 6.59 9.28
N LEU A 225 -16.20 6.53 7.95
CA LEU A 225 -16.61 5.30 7.28
C LEU A 225 -15.53 4.21 7.36
N LEU A 226 -14.28 4.53 7.04
CA LEU A 226 -13.20 3.55 7.07
C LEU A 226 -12.87 3.08 8.48
N THR A 227 -13.04 3.91 9.50
CA THR A 227 -12.90 3.50 10.90
C THR A 227 -13.98 2.50 11.30
N ASP A 228 -15.23 2.72 10.85
CA ASP A 228 -16.38 1.84 11.14
C ASP A 228 -16.67 0.88 9.95
N TRP A 229 -15.65 0.47 9.20
CA TRP A 229 -15.81 -0.37 8.00
C TRP A 229 -16.60 -1.65 8.25
N THR A 230 -16.63 -2.14 9.48
CA THR A 230 -17.36 -3.35 9.85
C THR A 230 -18.88 -3.20 9.75
N SER A 231 -19.40 -1.97 9.72
CA SER A 231 -20.82 -1.68 9.48
C SER A 231 -21.22 -1.75 8.00
N ALA A 232 -20.25 -1.86 7.11
CA ALA A 232 -20.50 -1.96 5.67
C ALA A 232 -21.25 -3.23 5.28
N PRO A 233 -22.05 -3.20 4.21
CA PRO A 233 -22.66 -4.41 3.66
C PRO A 233 -21.62 -5.48 3.37
N HIS A 234 -21.81 -6.69 3.89
CA HIS A 234 -20.92 -7.84 3.66
C HIS A 234 -19.45 -7.65 4.08
N ALA A 235 -19.19 -6.72 5.00
CA ALA A 235 -17.85 -6.48 5.53
C ALA A 235 -17.19 -7.77 6.03
N ARG A 236 -17.91 -8.55 6.84
CA ARG A 236 -17.40 -9.79 7.44
C ARG A 236 -17.43 -11.00 6.49
N ASP A 237 -18.22 -10.93 5.41
CA ASP A 237 -18.13 -11.87 4.29
C ASP A 237 -16.86 -11.62 3.47
N SER A 238 -16.43 -10.37 3.38
CA SER A 238 -15.25 -9.94 2.62
C SER A 238 -13.94 -10.06 3.43
N HIS A 239 -13.98 -9.70 4.71
CA HIS A 239 -12.88 -9.79 5.67
C HIS A 239 -13.36 -10.43 6.97
N PRO A 240 -13.19 -11.75 7.13
CA PRO A 240 -13.61 -12.47 8.35
C PRO A 240 -12.92 -11.92 9.61
N PRO A 241 -13.51 -12.10 10.79
CA PRO A 241 -12.85 -11.75 12.05
C PRO A 241 -11.48 -12.43 12.19
N GLY A 242 -10.44 -11.64 12.48
CA GLY A 242 -9.05 -12.10 12.55
C GLY A 242 -8.37 -12.25 11.19
N GLY A 243 -8.98 -11.75 10.10
CA GLY A 243 -8.47 -11.75 8.72
C GLY A 243 -8.61 -10.37 8.05
N GLU A 244 -8.54 -9.29 8.84
CA GLU A 244 -8.71 -7.92 8.39
C GLU A 244 -7.42 -7.28 7.84
N GLU A 245 -6.29 -7.94 8.03
CA GLU A 245 -4.95 -7.41 7.73
C GLU A 245 -4.79 -6.95 6.27
N HIS A 246 -5.49 -7.57 5.33
CA HIS A 246 -5.42 -7.19 3.92
C HIS A 246 -6.21 -5.93 3.57
N LEU A 247 -7.13 -5.48 4.44
CA LEU A 247 -7.83 -4.20 4.27
C LEU A 247 -7.09 -3.03 4.93
N LEU A 248 -6.35 -3.28 6.01
CA LEU A 248 -5.70 -2.22 6.80
C LEU A 248 -4.70 -1.35 6.03
N PRO A 249 -3.96 -1.85 5.02
CA PRO A 249 -3.13 -0.98 4.20
C PRO A 249 -3.92 0.17 3.53
N LEU A 250 -5.23 -0.02 3.24
CA LEU A 250 -6.10 1.06 2.76
C LEU A 250 -6.25 2.17 3.81
N MET A 251 -6.34 1.83 5.09
CA MET A 251 -6.47 2.81 6.18
C MET A 251 -5.25 3.73 6.25
N VAL A 252 -4.04 3.14 6.11
CA VAL A 252 -2.79 3.92 6.12
C VAL A 252 -2.73 4.87 4.91
N VAL A 253 -3.01 4.40 3.70
CA VAL A 253 -2.93 5.25 2.51
C VAL A 253 -4.03 6.30 2.47
N ALA A 254 -5.22 6.01 3.01
CA ALA A 254 -6.30 6.98 3.17
C ALA A 254 -5.95 8.07 4.19
N GLY A 255 -5.26 7.72 5.28
CA GLY A 255 -4.71 8.68 6.24
C GLY A 255 -3.63 9.56 5.60
N ALA A 256 -2.68 8.96 4.88
CA ALA A 256 -1.61 9.67 4.18
C ALA A 256 -2.12 10.57 3.03
N ALA A 257 -3.32 10.30 2.53
CA ALA A 257 -3.97 11.12 1.50
C ALA A 257 -4.25 12.55 1.98
N GLY A 258 -4.49 12.76 3.28
CA GLY A 258 -4.92 14.06 3.81
C GLY A 258 -6.21 14.50 3.10
N ASP A 259 -6.19 15.73 2.55
CA ASP A 259 -7.34 16.31 1.85
C ASP A 259 -7.48 15.85 0.38
N SER A 260 -6.57 15.01 -0.12
CA SER A 260 -6.65 14.50 -1.49
C SER A 260 -7.90 13.65 -1.68
N GLN A 261 -8.61 13.90 -2.78
CA GLN A 261 -9.76 13.09 -3.15
C GLN A 261 -9.34 11.68 -3.54
N GLY A 262 -10.10 10.69 -3.04
CA GLY A 262 -9.92 9.29 -3.39
C GLY A 262 -10.81 8.89 -4.58
N ARG A 263 -10.34 7.91 -5.35
CA ARG A 263 -11.11 7.29 -6.43
C ARG A 263 -10.68 5.85 -6.67
N LYS A 264 -11.61 5.06 -7.15
CA LYS A 264 -11.32 3.73 -7.67
C LYS A 264 -10.59 3.85 -9.01
N VAL A 265 -9.46 3.14 -9.17
CA VAL A 265 -8.63 3.19 -10.38
C VAL A 265 -8.48 1.83 -11.06
N TYR A 266 -8.93 0.78 -10.41
CA TYR A 266 -9.03 -0.57 -10.95
C TYR A 266 -10.19 -1.31 -10.29
N SER A 267 -10.87 -2.16 -11.04
CA SER A 267 -11.86 -3.12 -10.52
C SER A 267 -12.02 -4.26 -11.50
N GLU A 268 -11.98 -5.49 -11.00
CA GLU A 268 -12.17 -6.71 -11.80
C GLU A 268 -12.80 -7.80 -10.95
N VAL A 269 -13.54 -8.69 -11.59
CA VAL A 269 -14.02 -9.92 -10.94
C VAL A 269 -13.00 -11.01 -11.18
N VAL A 270 -12.19 -11.30 -10.16
CA VAL A 270 -11.17 -12.34 -10.17
C VAL A 270 -11.65 -13.50 -9.30
N MET A 271 -11.59 -14.73 -9.80
CA MET A 271 -12.03 -15.92 -9.07
C MET A 271 -13.40 -15.75 -8.38
N LYS A 272 -14.39 -15.16 -9.09
CA LYS A 272 -15.75 -14.89 -8.63
C LYS A 272 -15.89 -13.79 -7.58
N THR A 273 -14.85 -13.04 -7.23
CA THR A 273 -14.90 -11.95 -6.26
C THR A 273 -14.43 -10.63 -6.87
N THR A 274 -15.05 -9.53 -6.49
CA THR A 274 -14.67 -8.19 -6.95
C THR A 274 -13.43 -7.71 -6.18
N LEU A 275 -12.38 -7.37 -6.92
CA LEU A 275 -11.13 -6.81 -6.40
C LEU A 275 -10.89 -5.43 -6.99
N SER A 276 -10.50 -4.47 -6.16
CA SER A 276 -10.32 -3.08 -6.57
C SER A 276 -9.04 -2.48 -6.02
N ALA A 277 -8.55 -1.45 -6.74
CA ALA A 277 -7.51 -0.55 -6.28
C ALA A 277 -8.05 0.88 -6.18
N PHE A 278 -7.46 1.63 -5.26
CA PHE A 278 -7.81 3.01 -4.99
C PHE A 278 -6.60 3.92 -5.06
N ARG A 279 -6.80 5.16 -5.54
CA ARG A 279 -5.79 6.22 -5.60
C ARG A 279 -6.33 7.49 -4.94
N PHE A 280 -5.44 8.22 -4.26
CA PHE A 280 -5.72 9.52 -3.68
C PHE A 280 -4.70 10.54 -4.21
N GLY A 281 -5.22 11.62 -4.81
CA GLY A 281 -4.42 12.64 -5.48
C GLY A 281 -3.99 12.30 -6.90
#